data_5ebab3bb17893a2f4e6d2c027eb7fb73
#
_entry.id   5ebab3bb17893a2f4e6d2c027eb7fb73
#
_cell.length_a   1.000
_cell.length_b   1.000
_cell.length_c   1.000
_cell.angle_alpha   90.00
_cell.angle_beta   90.00
_cell.angle_gamma   90.00
#
_symmetry.space_group_name_H-M   'P 1'
#
loop_
_entity.id
_entity.type
_entity.pdbx_description
1 polymer ?
#
loop_
_entity_poly.entity_id
_entity_poly.type
_entity_poly.pdbx_seq_one_letter_code
_entity_poly.pdbx_strand_id
1 'polypeptide(L)'
;MTSIQVNGPGDRAAARHGDPRRLRSTAFGLMMFLLVQFALGMVVNLYVRVPAGRAGYGPGWPVLVLHGLVGLALIAGSVSLAVRAVASRARQAAVPAVTAAVALLVAAAGGLRFLGTGVEGASLVMALCAAIAIGCYGLILYRLPGAGPQPGR
;
A
#
# COMPACT_ATOMS: atom_id res chain seq x y z
N MET A 1 -2.55 -27.39 -41.55
CA MET A 1 -2.32 -28.05 -40.23
C MET A 1 -2.18 -26.98 -39.19
N THR A 2 -3.24 -26.70 -38.42
CA THR A 2 -3.24 -25.67 -37.38
C THR A 2 -2.82 -26.33 -36.06
N SER A 3 -1.63 -26.04 -35.58
CA SER A 3 -1.13 -26.55 -34.28
C SER A 3 -1.89 -25.86 -33.14
N ILE A 4 -2.72 -26.62 -32.44
CA ILE A 4 -3.40 -26.18 -31.20
C ILE A 4 -2.32 -26.13 -30.12
N GLN A 5 -1.83 -24.92 -29.76
CA GLN A 5 -1.00 -24.72 -28.58
C GLN A 5 -1.87 -24.91 -27.32
N VAL A 6 -1.65 -26.01 -26.64
CA VAL A 6 -2.25 -26.27 -25.34
C VAL A 6 -1.46 -25.49 -24.28
N ASN A 7 -1.98 -24.35 -23.82
CA ASN A 7 -1.39 -23.60 -22.72
C ASN A 7 -1.33 -24.47 -21.45
N GLY A 8 -0.14 -24.72 -20.94
CA GLY A 8 0.12 -25.48 -19.74
C GLY A 8 -0.45 -24.80 -18.47
N PRO A 9 -0.60 -25.57 -17.36
CA PRO A 9 -1.10 -25.01 -16.11
C PRO A 9 -0.26 -23.85 -15.55
N GLY A 10 1.04 -23.80 -15.86
CA GLY A 10 1.93 -22.69 -15.49
C GLY A 10 1.60 -21.38 -16.20
N ASP A 11 1.23 -21.44 -17.50
CA ASP A 11 0.88 -20.25 -18.28
C ASP A 11 -0.43 -19.62 -17.80
N ARG A 12 -1.36 -20.43 -17.32
CA ARG A 12 -2.63 -19.95 -16.75
C ARG A 12 -2.43 -19.29 -15.39
N ALA A 13 -1.50 -19.76 -14.58
CA ALA A 13 -1.15 -19.15 -13.29
C ALA A 13 -0.44 -17.80 -13.51
N ALA A 14 0.51 -17.71 -14.43
CA ALA A 14 1.20 -16.47 -14.79
C ALA A 14 0.23 -15.42 -15.35
N ALA A 15 -0.68 -15.82 -16.23
CA ALA A 15 -1.71 -14.93 -16.80
C ALA A 15 -2.67 -14.37 -15.72
N ARG A 16 -2.97 -15.15 -14.67
CA ARG A 16 -3.83 -14.69 -13.55
C ARG A 16 -3.16 -13.62 -12.68
N HIS A 17 -1.83 -13.61 -12.57
CA HIS A 17 -1.10 -12.64 -11.72
C HIS A 17 -0.96 -11.26 -12.38
N GLY A 18 -1.08 -11.17 -13.70
CA GLY A 18 -0.96 -9.93 -14.47
C GLY A 18 -2.27 -9.28 -14.87
N ASP A 19 -3.43 -9.78 -14.42
CA ASP A 19 -4.73 -9.22 -14.77
C ASP A 19 -4.84 -7.76 -14.28
N PRO A 20 -5.00 -6.77 -15.20
CA PRO A 20 -5.11 -5.35 -14.85
C PRO A 20 -6.25 -5.05 -13.88
N ARG A 21 -7.33 -5.82 -13.94
CA ARG A 21 -8.48 -5.67 -13.04
C ARG A 21 -8.11 -6.01 -11.59
N ARG A 22 -7.31 -7.06 -11.39
CA ARG A 22 -6.83 -7.45 -10.06
C ARG A 22 -5.85 -6.44 -9.49
N LEU A 23 -4.92 -5.92 -10.31
CA LEU A 23 -4.00 -4.87 -9.89
C LEU A 23 -4.77 -3.61 -9.47
N ARG A 24 -5.78 -3.21 -10.25
CA ARG A 24 -6.63 -2.06 -9.95
C ARG A 24 -7.43 -2.27 -8.66
N SER A 25 -8.07 -3.42 -8.47
CA SER A 25 -8.83 -3.74 -7.25
C SER A 25 -7.93 -3.74 -6.02
N THR A 26 -6.73 -4.32 -6.12
CA THR A 26 -5.75 -4.31 -5.03
C THR A 26 -5.29 -2.89 -4.71
N ALA A 27 -4.99 -2.07 -5.73
CA ALA A 27 -4.61 -0.66 -5.52
C ALA A 27 -5.73 0.15 -4.86
N PHE A 28 -6.99 -0.07 -5.25
CA PHE A 28 -8.13 0.56 -4.61
C PHE A 28 -8.27 0.15 -3.13
N GLY A 29 -8.18 -1.15 -2.83
CA GLY A 29 -8.21 -1.65 -1.46
C GLY A 29 -7.09 -1.03 -0.61
N LEU A 30 -5.85 -1.02 -1.10
CA LEU A 30 -4.72 -0.41 -0.41
C LEU A 30 -4.90 1.10 -0.19
N MET A 31 -5.48 1.81 -1.16
CA MET A 31 -5.80 3.23 -1.01
C MET A 31 -6.81 3.46 0.11
N MET A 32 -7.89 2.67 0.17
CA MET A 32 -8.89 2.77 1.23
C MET A 32 -8.29 2.45 2.61
N PHE A 33 -7.51 1.39 2.72
CA PHE A 33 -6.80 1.05 3.95
C PHE A 33 -5.81 2.14 4.37
N LEU A 34 -5.12 2.77 3.42
CA LEU A 34 -4.18 3.85 3.71
C LEU A 34 -4.90 5.11 4.21
N LEU A 35 -6.09 5.43 3.70
CA LEU A 35 -6.91 6.53 4.23
C LEU A 35 -7.33 6.26 5.69
N VAL A 36 -7.75 5.03 6.00
CA VAL A 36 -8.05 4.62 7.38
C VAL A 36 -6.81 4.72 8.25
N GLN A 37 -5.68 4.23 7.77
CA GLN A 37 -4.39 4.30 8.46
C GLN A 37 -3.95 5.75 8.73
N PHE A 38 -4.17 6.64 7.76
CA PHE A 38 -3.88 8.07 7.92
C PHE A 38 -4.76 8.68 9.01
N ALA A 39 -6.07 8.38 9.02
CA ALA A 39 -6.98 8.83 10.05
C ALA A 39 -6.58 8.31 11.45
N LEU A 40 -6.21 7.03 11.57
CA LEU A 40 -5.69 6.46 12.81
C LEU A 40 -4.39 7.16 13.26
N GLY A 41 -3.49 7.46 12.32
CA GLY A 41 -2.26 8.21 12.61
C GLY A 41 -2.55 9.62 13.15
N MET A 42 -3.55 10.31 12.61
CA MET A 42 -4.01 11.60 13.14
C MET A 42 -4.55 11.48 14.57
N VAL A 43 -5.34 10.44 14.85
CA VAL A 43 -5.82 10.19 16.22
C VAL A 43 -4.66 9.94 17.17
N VAL A 44 -3.70 9.10 16.78
CA VAL A 44 -2.48 8.86 17.58
C VAL A 44 -1.73 10.16 17.85
N ASN A 45 -1.52 10.97 16.82
CA ASN A 45 -0.74 12.20 16.91
C ASN A 45 -1.42 13.28 17.80
N LEU A 46 -2.75 13.33 17.80
CA LEU A 46 -3.50 14.35 18.53
C LEU A 46 -3.82 13.94 19.98
N TYR A 47 -4.10 12.66 20.21
CA TYR A 47 -4.65 12.19 21.50
C TYR A 47 -3.72 11.28 22.28
N VAL A 48 -2.71 10.67 21.64
CA VAL A 48 -1.81 9.75 22.30
C VAL A 48 -0.48 10.45 22.59
N ARG A 49 -0.25 10.80 23.87
CA ARG A 49 1.06 11.29 24.31
C ARG A 49 1.98 10.09 24.51
N VAL A 50 2.94 9.92 23.60
CA VAL A 50 4.00 8.90 23.75
C VAL A 50 5.18 9.55 24.45
N PRO A 51 5.47 9.23 25.73
CA PRO A 51 6.68 9.72 26.40
C PRO A 51 7.91 9.16 25.68
N ALA A 52 8.87 10.00 25.36
CA ALA A 52 10.13 9.57 24.74
C ALA A 52 10.77 8.43 25.56
N GLY A 53 11.09 7.32 24.90
CA GLY A 53 11.75 6.17 25.52
C GLY A 53 10.87 5.20 26.33
N ARG A 54 9.54 5.42 26.41
CA ARG A 54 8.61 4.50 27.08
C ARG A 54 7.37 4.28 26.19
N ALA A 55 7.53 3.50 25.15
CA ALA A 55 6.40 3.04 24.36
C ALA A 55 5.59 2.00 25.17
N GLY A 56 4.37 2.34 25.49
CA GLY A 56 3.39 1.39 25.96
C GLY A 56 3.12 1.44 27.46
N TYR A 57 1.95 1.46 27.85
CA TYR A 57 1.18 1.34 29.10
C TYR A 57 0.32 2.57 29.44
N GLY A 58 0.17 3.51 28.51
CA GLY A 58 -0.86 4.56 28.60
C GLY A 58 -2.19 4.14 27.94
N PRO A 59 -3.30 4.83 28.19
CA PRO A 59 -4.61 4.51 27.64
C PRO A 59 -4.67 4.55 26.09
N GLY A 60 -3.71 5.17 25.42
CA GLY A 60 -3.59 5.21 23.95
C GLY A 60 -2.84 4.03 23.31
N TRP A 61 -2.26 3.14 24.11
CA TRP A 61 -1.49 2.01 23.60
C TRP A 61 -2.22 1.10 22.61
N PRO A 62 -3.50 0.71 22.82
CA PRO A 62 -4.19 -0.15 21.86
C PRO A 62 -4.34 0.49 20.47
N VAL A 63 -4.56 1.81 20.40
CA VAL A 63 -4.68 2.55 19.14
C VAL A 63 -3.33 2.58 18.41
N LEU A 64 -2.24 2.78 19.14
CA LEU A 64 -0.88 2.76 18.60
C LEU A 64 -0.53 1.38 18.04
N VAL A 65 -0.85 0.31 18.77
CA VAL A 65 -0.64 -1.07 18.31
C VAL A 65 -1.47 -1.36 17.05
N LEU A 66 -2.74 -0.98 17.05
CA LEU A 66 -3.61 -1.13 15.89
C LEU A 66 -3.06 -0.38 14.68
N HIS A 67 -2.63 0.87 14.86
CA HIS A 67 -1.97 1.66 13.82
C HIS A 67 -0.72 0.94 13.28
N GLY A 68 0.13 0.40 14.13
CA GLY A 68 1.31 -0.36 13.72
C GLY A 68 0.98 -1.62 12.93
N LEU A 69 -0.01 -2.41 13.38
CA LEU A 69 -0.45 -3.64 12.70
C LEU A 69 -1.05 -3.36 11.33
N VAL A 70 -1.92 -2.36 11.22
CA VAL A 70 -2.51 -1.94 9.92
C VAL A 70 -1.41 -1.41 9.00
N GLY A 71 -0.45 -0.64 9.53
CA GLY A 71 0.71 -0.18 8.78
C GLY A 71 1.55 -1.32 8.21
N LEU A 72 1.81 -2.37 9.01
CA LEU A 72 2.55 -3.55 8.56
C LEU A 72 1.78 -4.31 7.45
N ALA A 73 0.47 -4.47 7.60
CA ALA A 73 -0.38 -5.09 6.58
C ALA A 73 -0.37 -4.28 5.26
N LEU A 74 -0.39 -2.94 5.35
CA LEU A 74 -0.27 -2.05 4.20
C LEU A 74 1.07 -2.20 3.49
N ILE A 75 2.19 -2.29 4.22
CA ILE A 75 3.52 -2.52 3.65
C ILE A 75 3.53 -3.86 2.90
N ALA A 76 3.08 -4.93 3.53
CA ALA A 76 3.03 -6.26 2.91
C ALA A 76 2.17 -6.26 1.63
N GLY A 77 0.99 -5.65 1.67
CA GLY A 77 0.09 -5.49 0.52
C GLY A 77 0.71 -4.66 -0.60
N SER A 78 1.38 -3.54 -0.25
CA SER A 78 2.04 -2.66 -1.20
C SER A 78 3.22 -3.33 -1.90
N VAL A 79 4.07 -4.03 -1.15
CA VAL A 79 5.18 -4.83 -1.71
C VAL A 79 4.63 -5.92 -2.63
N SER A 80 3.57 -6.63 -2.21
CA SER A 80 2.92 -7.64 -3.04
C SER A 80 2.38 -7.06 -4.36
N LEU A 81 1.75 -5.87 -4.31
CA LEU A 81 1.29 -5.16 -5.51
C LEU A 81 2.46 -4.79 -6.42
N ALA A 82 3.55 -4.24 -5.86
CA ALA A 82 4.75 -3.86 -6.61
C ALA A 82 5.38 -5.05 -7.31
N VAL A 83 5.59 -6.16 -6.60
CA VAL A 83 6.14 -7.41 -7.16
C VAL A 83 5.26 -7.92 -8.32
N ARG A 84 3.94 -7.96 -8.15
CA ARG A 84 3.01 -8.38 -9.20
C ARG A 84 3.04 -7.46 -10.42
N ALA A 85 3.07 -6.14 -10.21
CA ALA A 85 3.11 -5.16 -11.28
C ALA A 85 4.42 -5.26 -12.08
N VAL A 86 5.56 -5.47 -11.41
CA VAL A 86 6.86 -5.69 -12.05
C VAL A 86 6.89 -7.04 -12.80
N ALA A 87 6.47 -8.13 -12.16
CA ALA A 87 6.46 -9.46 -12.75
C ALA A 87 5.56 -9.56 -14.00
N SER A 88 4.42 -8.86 -14.00
CA SER A 88 3.52 -8.79 -15.15
C SER A 88 3.98 -7.82 -16.24
N ARG A 89 5.12 -7.15 -16.08
CA ARG A 89 5.64 -6.11 -16.98
C ARG A 89 4.65 -4.96 -17.24
N ALA A 90 3.70 -4.74 -16.33
CA ALA A 90 2.72 -3.67 -16.41
C ALA A 90 3.37 -2.32 -16.05
N ARG A 91 4.20 -1.76 -16.94
CA ARG A 91 5.01 -0.54 -16.69
C ARG A 91 4.19 0.62 -16.14
N GLN A 92 2.93 0.76 -16.58
CA GLN A 92 2.04 1.83 -16.13
C GLN A 92 1.67 1.71 -14.63
N ALA A 93 1.65 0.48 -14.08
CA ALA A 93 1.39 0.22 -12.67
C ALA A 93 2.68 -0.03 -11.86
N ALA A 94 3.75 -0.54 -12.48
CA ALA A 94 4.98 -0.93 -11.80
C ALA A 94 5.67 0.24 -11.10
N VAL A 95 5.90 1.34 -11.81
CA VAL A 95 6.58 2.52 -11.25
C VAL A 95 5.81 3.08 -10.06
N PRO A 96 4.51 3.44 -10.17
CA PRO A 96 3.79 3.98 -9.02
C PRO A 96 3.62 2.95 -7.89
N ALA A 97 3.50 1.64 -8.17
CA ALA A 97 3.42 0.62 -7.12
C ALA A 97 4.73 0.51 -6.33
N VAL A 98 5.89 0.53 -7.01
CA VAL A 98 7.20 0.53 -6.33
C VAL A 98 7.40 1.81 -5.53
N THR A 99 7.07 2.97 -6.09
CA THR A 99 7.16 4.25 -5.37
C THR A 99 6.29 4.25 -4.11
N ALA A 100 5.05 3.75 -4.18
CA ALA A 100 4.17 3.63 -3.02
C ALA A 100 4.76 2.69 -1.96
N ALA A 101 5.32 1.54 -2.36
CA ALA A 101 5.94 0.60 -1.43
C ALA A 101 7.14 1.22 -0.71
N VAL A 102 8.01 1.93 -1.44
CA VAL A 102 9.17 2.64 -0.86
C VAL A 102 8.70 3.75 0.09
N ALA A 103 7.69 4.54 -0.30
CA ALA A 103 7.13 5.60 0.55
C ALA A 103 6.59 5.03 1.87
N LEU A 104 5.87 3.90 1.83
CA LEU A 104 5.37 3.25 3.05
C LEU A 104 6.49 2.69 3.94
N LEU A 105 7.57 2.17 3.36
CA LEU A 105 8.74 1.74 4.14
C LEU A 105 9.43 2.93 4.82
N VAL A 106 9.58 4.06 4.12
CA VAL A 106 10.12 5.30 4.70
C VAL A 106 9.20 5.83 5.80
N ALA A 107 7.87 5.79 5.60
CA ALA A 107 6.91 6.15 6.63
C ALA A 107 7.03 5.28 7.89
N ALA A 108 7.21 3.97 7.72
CA ALA A 108 7.42 3.05 8.85
C ALA A 108 8.72 3.34 9.60
N ALA A 109 9.81 3.60 8.89
CA ALA A 109 11.08 4.00 9.51
C ALA A 109 10.93 5.33 10.29
N GLY A 110 10.18 6.30 9.73
CA GLY A 110 9.81 7.54 10.42
C GLY A 110 9.02 7.28 11.71
N GLY A 111 8.02 6.37 11.65
CA GLY A 111 7.23 5.97 12.81
C GLY A 111 8.07 5.33 13.93
N LEU A 112 8.97 4.42 13.57
CA LEU A 112 9.90 3.81 14.54
C LEU A 112 10.83 4.84 15.17
N ARG A 113 11.32 5.79 14.37
CA ARG A 113 12.15 6.90 14.87
C ARG A 113 11.35 7.80 15.82
N PHE A 114 10.10 8.12 15.47
CA PHE A 114 9.23 8.90 16.34
C PHE A 114 9.02 8.22 17.71
N LEU A 115 8.77 6.92 17.73
CA LEU A 115 8.63 6.15 18.97
C LEU A 115 9.90 6.15 19.83
N GLY A 116 11.08 6.13 19.20
CA GLY A 116 12.36 6.12 19.92
C GLY A 116 12.83 7.49 20.40
N THR A 117 12.54 8.55 19.67
CA THR A 117 13.14 9.89 19.91
C THR A 117 12.14 11.01 20.19
N GLY A 118 10.86 10.82 19.87
CA GLY A 118 9.83 11.86 20.00
C GLY A 118 9.98 13.06 19.05
N VAL A 119 10.83 12.95 18.00
CA VAL A 119 11.12 14.09 17.09
C VAL A 119 9.89 14.37 16.20
N GLU A 120 9.30 15.56 16.34
CA GLU A 120 8.09 16.00 15.63
C GLU A 120 8.21 15.93 14.09
N GLY A 121 9.41 16.19 13.54
CA GLY A 121 9.66 16.09 12.10
C GLY A 121 9.40 14.70 11.50
N ALA A 122 9.46 13.63 12.31
CA ALA A 122 9.14 12.29 11.87
C ALA A 122 7.64 12.12 11.50
N SER A 123 6.74 12.82 12.20
CA SER A 123 5.31 12.83 11.89
C SER A 123 5.04 13.48 10.52
N LEU A 124 5.74 14.56 10.18
CA LEU A 124 5.64 15.20 8.87
C LEU A 124 6.11 14.26 7.75
N VAL A 125 7.24 13.59 7.94
CA VAL A 125 7.74 12.59 6.97
C VAL A 125 6.72 11.50 6.73
N MET A 126 6.11 10.94 7.78
CA MET A 126 5.05 9.93 7.64
C MET A 126 3.85 10.45 6.84
N ALA A 127 3.40 11.69 7.12
CA ALA A 127 2.26 12.29 6.41
C ALA A 127 2.58 12.52 4.92
N LEU A 128 3.76 13.02 4.58
CA LEU A 128 4.19 13.22 3.20
C LEU A 128 4.31 11.89 2.45
N CYS A 129 4.89 10.88 3.07
CA CYS A 129 4.99 9.55 2.47
C CYS A 129 3.61 8.90 2.24
N ALA A 130 2.67 9.08 3.17
CA ALA A 130 1.28 8.64 2.99
C ALA A 130 0.61 9.35 1.81
N ALA A 131 0.78 10.68 1.68
CA ALA A 131 0.24 11.45 0.55
C ALA A 131 0.83 10.99 -0.78
N ILE A 132 2.14 10.72 -0.85
CA ILE A 132 2.80 10.16 -2.04
C ILE A 132 2.19 8.79 -2.40
N ALA A 133 2.02 7.91 -1.42
CA ALA A 133 1.45 6.58 -1.65
C ALA A 133 -0.01 6.65 -2.14
N ILE A 134 -0.84 7.54 -1.58
CA ILE A 134 -2.20 7.81 -2.03
C ILE A 134 -2.20 8.28 -3.50
N GLY A 135 -1.33 9.24 -3.84
CA GLY A 135 -1.17 9.73 -5.21
C GLY A 135 -0.76 8.62 -6.19
N CYS A 136 0.17 7.75 -5.77
CA CYS A 136 0.60 6.60 -6.58
C CYS A 136 -0.55 5.60 -6.83
N TYR A 137 -1.34 5.26 -5.80
CA TYR A 137 -2.51 4.38 -5.98
C TYR A 137 -3.58 5.05 -6.85
N GLY A 138 -3.84 6.35 -6.66
CA GLY A 138 -4.73 7.11 -7.53
C GLY A 138 -4.28 7.07 -9.00
N LEU A 139 -2.96 7.18 -9.24
CA LEU A 139 -2.39 7.09 -10.58
C LEU A 139 -2.56 5.69 -11.20
N ILE A 140 -2.43 4.62 -10.41
CA ILE A 140 -2.70 3.25 -10.87
C ILE A 140 -4.18 3.12 -11.26
N LEU A 141 -5.09 3.64 -10.43
CA LEU A 141 -6.53 3.60 -10.70
C LEU A 141 -6.91 4.38 -11.95
N TYR A 142 -6.24 5.50 -12.21
CA TYR A 142 -6.45 6.33 -13.39
C TYR A 142 -5.94 5.66 -14.67
N ARG A 143 -4.75 5.06 -14.62
CA ARG A 143 -4.07 4.49 -15.81
C ARG A 143 -4.56 3.11 -16.21
N LEU A 144 -5.04 2.32 -15.25
CA LEU A 144 -5.56 0.99 -15.56
C LEU A 144 -7.05 1.06 -15.94
N PRO A 145 -7.46 0.45 -17.06
CA PRO A 145 -8.85 0.48 -17.52
C PRO A 145 -9.77 -0.10 -16.46
N GLY A 146 -10.87 0.60 -16.18
CA GLY A 146 -11.97 0.09 -15.35
C GLY A 146 -12.66 -1.08 -16.05
N ALA A 147 -13.49 -1.82 -15.29
CA ALA A 147 -14.42 -2.77 -15.88
C ALA A 147 -15.51 -1.99 -16.63
N GLY A 148 -15.22 -1.54 -17.86
CA GLY A 148 -16.27 -1.06 -18.75
C GLY A 148 -17.21 -2.20 -19.10
N PRO A 149 -18.51 -1.93 -19.42
CA PRO A 149 -19.39 -2.93 -19.98
C PRO A 149 -18.72 -3.51 -21.22
N GLN A 150 -18.57 -4.82 -21.29
CA GLN A 150 -18.15 -5.46 -22.55
C GLN A 150 -19.29 -5.22 -23.54
N PRO A 151 -19.07 -4.54 -24.68
CA PRO A 151 -20.09 -4.46 -25.70
C PRO A 151 -20.36 -5.86 -26.20
N GLY A 152 -21.57 -6.36 -25.89
CA GLY A 152 -22.23 -7.51 -26.51
C GLY A 152 -21.43 -8.82 -26.64
N ARG A 153 -21.64 -9.74 -25.70
CA ARG A 153 -21.66 -11.17 -26.09
C ARG A 153 -23.06 -11.54 -26.51
#